data_26f32312f341760be7c06396260f94d6
#
_entry.id   26f32312f341760be7c06396260f94d6
#
_cell.length_a   1.000
_cell.length_b   1.000
_cell.length_c   1.000
_cell.angle_alpha   90.00
_cell.angle_beta   90.00
_cell.angle_gamma   90.00
#
_symmetry.space_group_name_H-M   'P 1'
#
loop_
_entity.id
_entity.type
_entity.pdbx_description
1 polymer ?
#
loop_
_entity_poly.entity_id
_entity_poly.type
_entity_poly.pdbx_seq_one_letter_code
_entity_poly.pdbx_strand_id
1 'polypeptide(L)'
;MNLVIKNLTKTYSNKVKAIDNLSLEIGQGMFGLLGPNGAGKSTLMRTIATLQSPDSGSIKFNEIDVINDQISIRKILGYLPQSFGVYPKMSAEELLNYFALLKGISNKTERDKLVNELLDITNLQDIKKKYVDGYSGGMKQRFGIAQLLLNNP
;
A
#
# COMPACT_ATOMS: atom_id res chain seq x y z
N MET A 1 11.43 -4.80 14.18
CA MET A 1 10.08 -4.45 13.66
C MET A 1 9.13 -5.54 14.09
N ASN A 2 7.99 -5.19 14.69
CA ASN A 2 7.00 -6.16 15.14
C ASN A 2 5.59 -5.62 14.94
N LEU A 3 4.72 -6.41 14.29
CA LEU A 3 3.28 -6.14 14.15
C LEU A 3 2.53 -7.08 15.07
N VAL A 4 1.80 -6.54 16.02
CA VAL A 4 1.01 -7.31 17.00
C VAL A 4 -0.47 -6.98 16.82
N ILE A 5 -1.26 -8.00 16.55
CA ILE A 5 -2.72 -7.93 16.43
C ILE A 5 -3.32 -8.72 17.59
N LYS A 6 -4.30 -8.14 18.31
CA LYS A 6 -4.97 -8.80 19.42
C LYS A 6 -6.49 -8.70 19.29
N ASN A 7 -7.14 -9.85 19.31
CA ASN A 7 -8.60 -10.02 19.36
C ASN A 7 -9.33 -9.19 18.29
N LEU A 8 -8.72 -9.08 17.09
CA LEU A 8 -9.24 -8.26 16.01
C LEU A 8 -10.51 -8.87 15.45
N THR A 9 -11.56 -8.08 15.35
CA THR A 9 -12.85 -8.50 14.80
C THR A 9 -13.34 -7.46 13.77
N LYS A 10 -13.86 -7.96 12.65
CA LYS A 10 -14.51 -7.12 11.63
C LYS A 10 -15.70 -7.82 11.02
N THR A 11 -16.86 -7.20 11.16
CA THR A 11 -18.13 -7.64 10.56
C THR A 11 -18.62 -6.55 9.61
N TYR A 12 -19.04 -6.92 8.43
CA TYR A 12 -19.62 -5.99 7.46
C TYR A 12 -21.12 -5.78 7.70
N SER A 13 -21.70 -4.73 7.09
CA SER A 13 -23.13 -4.39 7.20
C SER A 13 -24.08 -5.53 6.80
N ASN A 14 -23.65 -6.40 5.89
CA ASN A 14 -24.37 -7.60 5.50
C ASN A 14 -24.23 -8.77 6.51
N LYS A 15 -23.74 -8.50 7.72
CA LYS A 15 -23.51 -9.46 8.81
C LYS A 15 -22.43 -10.53 8.54
N VAL A 16 -21.66 -10.39 7.49
CA VAL A 16 -20.51 -11.28 7.23
C VAL A 16 -19.37 -10.90 8.18
N LYS A 17 -19.02 -11.80 9.07
CA LYS A 17 -17.87 -11.68 9.96
C LYS A 17 -16.60 -12.06 9.16
N ALA A 18 -15.89 -11.07 8.66
CA ALA A 18 -14.71 -11.25 7.82
C ALA A 18 -13.42 -11.50 8.60
N ILE A 19 -13.36 -11.00 9.84
CA ILE A 19 -12.30 -11.31 10.82
C ILE A 19 -13.01 -11.61 12.14
N ASP A 20 -12.67 -12.71 12.76
CA ASP A 20 -13.26 -13.17 14.02
C ASP A 20 -12.20 -13.42 15.06
N ASN A 21 -12.05 -12.51 16.01
CA ASN A 21 -11.18 -12.62 17.19
C ASN A 21 -9.73 -13.03 16.82
N LEU A 22 -9.18 -12.48 15.73
CA LEU A 22 -7.85 -12.81 15.25
C LEU A 22 -6.78 -12.22 16.16
N SER A 23 -5.85 -13.06 16.61
CA SER A 23 -4.62 -12.63 17.27
C SER A 23 -3.43 -13.19 16.50
N LEU A 24 -2.45 -12.32 16.19
CA LEU A 24 -1.30 -12.65 15.36
C LEU A 24 -0.13 -11.75 15.71
N GLU A 25 1.05 -12.31 15.74
CA GLU A 25 2.30 -11.57 15.88
C GLU A 25 3.21 -11.85 14.69
N ILE A 26 3.69 -10.78 14.04
CA ILE A 26 4.53 -10.85 12.85
C ILE A 26 5.80 -10.05 13.13
N GLY A 27 6.95 -10.72 13.13
CA GLY A 27 8.25 -10.09 13.28
C GLY A 27 8.76 -9.46 11.98
N GLN A 28 10.06 -9.26 11.91
CA GLN A 28 10.72 -8.79 10.69
C GLN A 28 10.88 -9.94 9.69
N GLY A 29 10.60 -9.69 8.42
CA GLY A 29 10.76 -10.66 7.35
C GLY A 29 9.65 -10.60 6.31
N MET A 30 9.63 -11.59 5.43
CA MET A 30 8.61 -11.77 4.41
C MET A 30 7.59 -12.82 4.88
N PHE A 31 6.33 -12.44 4.91
CA PHE A 31 5.24 -13.32 5.36
C PHE A 31 4.19 -13.48 4.28
N GLY A 32 3.77 -14.71 4.04
CA GLY A 32 2.67 -15.03 3.14
C GLY A 32 1.36 -15.23 3.90
N LEU A 33 0.30 -14.53 3.49
CA LEU A 33 -1.05 -14.74 4.00
C LEU A 33 -1.82 -15.67 3.07
N LEU A 34 -1.99 -16.93 3.47
CA LEU A 34 -2.64 -17.97 2.68
C LEU A 34 -4.06 -18.26 3.17
N GLY A 35 -4.91 -18.71 2.28
CA GLY A 35 -6.29 -19.11 2.57
C GLY A 35 -7.21 -18.98 1.35
N PRO A 36 -8.40 -19.58 1.39
CA PRO A 36 -9.37 -19.52 0.29
C PRO A 36 -9.92 -18.11 0.07
N ASN A 37 -10.63 -17.92 -1.04
CA ASN A 37 -11.35 -16.68 -1.27
C ASN A 37 -12.45 -16.53 -0.20
N GLY A 38 -12.62 -15.30 0.30
CA GLY A 38 -13.53 -15.03 1.41
C GLY A 38 -12.96 -15.24 2.82
N ALA A 39 -11.74 -15.77 2.98
CA ALA A 39 -11.12 -15.98 4.29
C ALA A 39 -10.69 -14.71 5.04
N GLY A 40 -11.10 -13.53 4.61
CA GLY A 40 -10.79 -12.27 5.29
C GLY A 40 -9.40 -11.66 5.00
N LYS A 41 -8.59 -12.27 4.13
CA LYS A 41 -7.23 -11.80 3.82
C LYS A 41 -7.18 -10.31 3.42
N SER A 42 -7.99 -9.93 2.44
CA SER A 42 -8.05 -8.55 1.96
C SER A 42 -8.61 -7.60 3.02
N THR A 43 -9.54 -8.08 3.86
CA THR A 43 -10.06 -7.32 5.01
C THR A 43 -8.96 -7.04 6.02
N LEU A 44 -8.17 -8.05 6.38
CA LEU A 44 -7.04 -7.89 7.29
C LEU A 44 -6.02 -6.89 6.75
N MET A 45 -5.59 -7.05 5.49
CA MET A 45 -4.63 -6.15 4.85
C MET A 45 -5.14 -4.70 4.80
N ARG A 46 -6.42 -4.49 4.45
CA ARG A 46 -7.02 -3.15 4.43
C ARG A 46 -7.15 -2.54 5.83
N THR A 47 -7.38 -3.35 6.85
CA THR A 47 -7.45 -2.89 8.24
C THR A 47 -6.05 -2.48 8.74
N ILE A 48 -5.01 -3.28 8.47
CA ILE A 48 -3.62 -2.92 8.77
C ILE A 48 -3.21 -1.65 8.02
N ALA A 49 -3.63 -1.53 6.74
CA ALA A 49 -3.36 -0.35 5.92
C ALA A 49 -4.19 0.90 6.30
N THR A 50 -4.98 0.84 7.37
CA THR A 50 -5.86 1.93 7.84
C THR A 50 -6.90 2.41 6.83
N LEU A 51 -7.25 1.58 5.86
CA LEU A 51 -8.28 1.87 4.86
C LEU A 51 -9.70 1.52 5.34
N GLN A 52 -9.82 0.86 6.47
CA GLN A 52 -11.05 0.57 7.20
C GLN A 52 -10.74 0.34 8.67
N SER A 53 -11.69 0.64 9.54
CA SER A 53 -11.58 0.40 10.97
C SER A 53 -12.10 -0.99 11.34
N PRO A 54 -11.48 -1.71 12.29
CA PRO A 54 -12.06 -2.89 12.89
C PRO A 54 -13.26 -2.51 13.78
N ASP A 55 -14.04 -3.50 14.19
CA ASP A 55 -15.14 -3.31 15.15
C ASP A 55 -14.62 -3.43 16.58
N SER A 56 -13.60 -4.28 16.78
CA SER A 56 -12.92 -4.43 18.09
C SER A 56 -11.52 -5.00 17.92
N GLY A 57 -10.75 -5.00 19.01
CA GLY A 57 -9.36 -5.44 19.03
C GLY A 57 -8.36 -4.32 18.88
N SER A 58 -7.10 -4.68 18.75
CA SER A 58 -6.00 -3.70 18.60
C SER A 58 -4.97 -4.17 17.58
N ILE A 59 -4.32 -3.20 16.96
CA ILE A 59 -3.17 -3.42 16.06
C ILE A 59 -2.07 -2.47 16.48
N LYS A 60 -0.89 -3.01 16.81
CA LYS A 60 0.31 -2.23 17.11
C LYS A 60 1.43 -2.58 16.13
N PHE A 61 2.11 -1.56 15.64
CA PHE A 61 3.35 -1.70 14.91
C PHE A 61 4.47 -1.03 15.71
N ASN A 62 5.34 -1.83 16.30
CA ASN A 62 6.22 -1.40 17.37
C ASN A 62 5.43 -0.63 18.45
N GLU A 63 5.76 0.66 18.67
CA GLU A 63 5.05 1.53 19.64
C GLU A 63 3.83 2.26 19.04
N ILE A 64 3.61 2.17 17.73
CA ILE A 64 2.52 2.90 17.06
C ILE A 64 1.21 2.10 17.19
N ASP A 65 0.18 2.73 17.71
CA ASP A 65 -1.19 2.20 17.65
C ASP A 65 -1.78 2.49 16.24
N VAL A 66 -1.87 1.44 15.43
CA VAL A 66 -2.29 1.53 14.03
C VAL A 66 -3.71 2.06 13.86
N ILE A 67 -4.58 1.81 14.85
CA ILE A 67 -5.99 2.22 14.80
C ILE A 67 -6.14 3.68 15.21
N ASN A 68 -5.47 4.10 16.26
CA ASN A 68 -5.62 5.42 16.84
C ASN A 68 -4.62 6.46 16.30
N ASP A 69 -3.44 6.03 15.86
CA ASP A 69 -2.43 6.91 15.24
C ASP A 69 -2.18 6.56 13.76
N GLN A 70 -3.22 6.75 12.96
CA GLN A 70 -3.16 6.47 11.52
C GLN A 70 -2.18 7.37 10.76
N ILE A 71 -1.89 8.57 11.28
CA ILE A 71 -0.98 9.51 10.64
C ILE A 71 0.45 8.98 10.71
N SER A 72 0.89 8.53 11.87
CA SER A 72 2.25 8.01 12.06
C SER A 72 2.48 6.74 11.26
N ILE A 73 1.52 5.79 11.27
CA ILE A 73 1.69 4.56 10.51
C ILE A 73 1.70 4.78 8.99
N ARG A 74 0.87 5.68 8.46
CA ARG A 74 0.83 6.00 7.02
C ARG A 74 2.12 6.61 6.48
N LYS A 75 2.96 7.20 7.32
CA LYS A 75 4.27 7.74 6.92
C LYS A 75 5.29 6.65 6.60
N ILE A 76 5.15 5.48 7.22
CA ILE A 76 6.11 4.37 7.14
C ILE A 76 5.51 3.11 6.53
N LEU A 77 4.24 3.14 6.13
CA LEU A 77 3.54 2.01 5.54
C LEU A 77 3.40 2.20 4.03
N GLY A 78 3.85 1.21 3.27
CA GLY A 78 3.50 1.07 1.87
C GLY A 78 2.38 0.04 1.71
N TYR A 79 1.32 0.40 0.99
CA TYR A 79 0.23 -0.51 0.65
C TYR A 79 -0.03 -0.54 -0.85
N LEU A 80 0.11 -1.73 -1.45
CA LEU A 80 -0.23 -1.95 -2.85
C LEU A 80 -1.49 -2.81 -2.94
N PRO A 81 -2.63 -2.27 -3.35
CA PRO A 81 -3.85 -3.05 -3.54
C PRO A 81 -3.73 -3.97 -4.77
N GLN A 82 -4.53 -5.04 -4.79
CA GLN A 82 -4.59 -5.97 -5.92
C GLN A 82 -4.95 -5.28 -7.24
N SER A 83 -5.81 -4.26 -7.18
CA SER A 83 -6.15 -3.40 -8.30
C SER A 83 -6.11 -1.94 -7.84
N PHE A 84 -5.49 -1.09 -8.60
CA PHE A 84 -5.49 0.35 -8.36
C PHE A 84 -5.87 1.08 -9.65
N GLY A 85 -6.60 2.16 -9.49
CA GLY A 85 -6.96 3.06 -10.60
C GLY A 85 -5.72 3.82 -11.07
N VAL A 86 -5.66 4.09 -12.35
CA VAL A 86 -4.69 5.00 -12.95
C VAL A 86 -5.42 6.16 -13.60
N TYR A 87 -4.82 7.33 -13.58
CA TYR A 87 -5.38 8.48 -14.28
C TYR A 87 -5.25 8.24 -15.79
N PRO A 88 -6.36 8.31 -16.53
CA PRO A 88 -6.33 8.10 -17.98
C PRO A 88 -5.46 9.17 -18.66
N LYS A 89 -4.75 8.75 -19.72
CA LYS A 89 -3.90 9.63 -20.54
C LYS A 89 -2.77 10.33 -19.77
N MET A 90 -2.28 9.73 -18.69
CA MET A 90 -1.03 10.15 -18.04
C MET A 90 0.04 9.08 -18.21
N SER A 91 1.24 9.51 -18.51
CA SER A 91 2.43 8.64 -18.55
C SER A 91 2.91 8.27 -17.15
N ALA A 92 3.73 7.21 -17.05
CA ALA A 92 4.29 6.81 -15.76
C ALA A 92 5.16 7.92 -15.14
N GLU A 93 5.95 8.60 -15.97
CA GLU A 93 6.81 9.70 -15.54
C GLU A 93 5.98 10.88 -15.00
N GLU A 94 4.94 11.30 -15.71
CA GLU A 94 4.03 12.37 -15.25
C GLU A 94 3.32 12.01 -13.97
N LEU A 95 2.78 10.79 -13.89
CA LEU A 95 2.00 10.36 -12.75
C LEU A 95 2.85 10.18 -11.49
N LEU A 96 4.07 9.62 -11.60
CA LEU A 96 5.01 9.54 -10.49
C LEU A 96 5.47 10.92 -10.03
N ASN A 97 5.75 11.85 -10.95
CA ASN A 97 6.07 13.24 -10.61
C ASN A 97 4.91 13.92 -9.87
N TYR A 98 3.68 13.69 -10.30
CA TYR A 98 2.49 14.21 -9.63
C TYR A 98 2.35 13.66 -8.20
N PHE A 99 2.50 12.34 -8.02
CA PHE A 99 2.46 11.74 -6.69
C PHE A 99 3.61 12.19 -5.78
N ALA A 100 4.81 12.32 -6.32
CA ALA A 100 5.96 12.83 -5.57
C ALA A 100 5.72 14.26 -5.08
N LEU A 101 5.11 15.12 -5.91
CA LEU A 101 4.70 16.47 -5.52
C LEU A 101 3.66 16.45 -4.39
N LEU A 102 2.63 15.61 -4.49
CA LEU A 102 1.62 15.43 -3.43
C LEU A 102 2.22 14.94 -2.10
N LYS A 103 3.36 14.24 -2.17
CA LYS A 103 4.12 13.78 -1.00
C LYS A 103 5.10 14.82 -0.46
N GLY A 104 5.10 16.03 -1.00
CA GLY A 104 5.88 17.16 -0.52
C GLY A 104 7.26 17.29 -1.16
N ILE A 105 7.63 16.48 -2.16
CA ILE A 105 8.89 16.62 -2.90
C ILE A 105 8.71 17.76 -3.91
N SER A 106 8.84 19.01 -3.45
CA SER A 106 8.59 20.22 -4.25
C SER A 106 9.74 20.57 -5.20
N ASN A 107 10.99 20.24 -4.84
CA ASN A 107 12.14 20.49 -5.68
C ASN A 107 12.09 19.63 -6.95
N LYS A 108 12.04 20.28 -8.10
CA LYS A 108 11.89 19.59 -9.40
C LYS A 108 13.07 18.67 -9.71
N THR A 109 14.28 19.11 -9.48
CA THR A 109 15.50 18.33 -9.78
C THR A 109 15.57 17.07 -8.91
N GLU A 110 15.28 17.18 -7.63
CA GLU A 110 15.23 16.06 -6.69
C GLU A 110 14.13 15.07 -7.09
N ARG A 111 12.94 15.57 -7.43
CA ARG A 111 11.81 14.77 -7.84
C ARG A 111 12.07 14.02 -9.15
N ASP A 112 12.62 14.71 -10.17
CA ASP A 112 12.95 14.10 -11.46
C ASP A 112 14.02 13.00 -11.29
N LYS A 113 15.01 13.20 -10.42
CA LYS A 113 16.01 12.19 -10.08
C LYS A 113 15.37 10.97 -9.45
N LEU A 114 14.58 11.16 -8.38
CA LEU A 114 13.89 10.06 -7.69
C LEU A 114 12.97 9.29 -8.64
N VAL A 115 12.17 9.97 -9.45
CA VAL A 115 11.25 9.33 -10.40
C VAL A 115 12.02 8.49 -11.42
N ASN A 116 13.14 8.99 -11.96
CA ASN A 116 13.95 8.21 -12.89
C ASN A 116 14.58 6.98 -12.22
N GLU A 117 15.09 7.09 -11.00
CA GLU A 117 15.61 5.96 -10.22
C GLU A 117 14.53 4.89 -9.99
N LEU A 118 13.32 5.30 -9.61
CA LEU A 118 12.21 4.37 -9.38
C LEU A 118 11.74 3.68 -10.67
N LEU A 119 11.70 4.41 -11.79
CA LEU A 119 11.36 3.84 -13.10
C LEU A 119 12.42 2.82 -13.56
N ASP A 120 13.69 3.07 -13.27
CA ASP A 120 14.79 2.16 -13.58
C ASP A 120 14.70 0.87 -12.74
N ILE A 121 14.63 0.98 -11.42
CA ILE A 121 14.51 -0.16 -10.49
C ILE A 121 13.30 -1.04 -10.83
N THR A 122 12.22 -0.46 -11.33
CA THR A 122 11.00 -1.19 -11.67
C THR A 122 10.93 -1.63 -13.14
N ASN A 123 12.01 -1.45 -13.92
CA ASN A 123 12.08 -1.77 -15.35
C ASN A 123 10.94 -1.13 -16.17
N LEU A 124 10.72 0.17 -15.95
CA LEU A 124 9.73 0.97 -16.67
C LEU A 124 10.36 2.14 -17.45
N GLN A 125 11.69 2.32 -17.37
CA GLN A 125 12.41 3.45 -17.94
C GLN A 125 12.15 3.60 -19.45
N ASP A 126 12.21 2.50 -20.22
CA ASP A 126 12.05 2.51 -21.67
C ASP A 126 10.63 2.88 -22.12
N ILE A 127 9.67 2.74 -21.24
CA ILE A 127 8.25 2.97 -21.51
C ILE A 127 7.65 4.09 -20.67
N LYS A 128 8.47 4.86 -19.97
CA LYS A 128 8.03 5.88 -19.01
C LYS A 128 7.10 6.94 -19.59
N LYS A 129 7.19 7.19 -20.91
CA LYS A 129 6.33 8.14 -21.65
C LYS A 129 5.03 7.53 -22.16
N LYS A 130 4.84 6.20 -22.07
CA LYS A 130 3.57 5.56 -22.44
C LYS A 130 2.54 5.76 -21.33
N TYR A 131 1.27 5.90 -21.71
CA TYR A 131 0.17 6.04 -20.77
C TYR A 131 -0.01 4.78 -19.93
N VAL A 132 -0.19 4.97 -18.62
CA VAL A 132 -0.28 3.85 -17.65
C VAL A 132 -1.58 3.04 -17.82
N ASP A 133 -2.64 3.64 -18.34
CA ASP A 133 -3.90 2.93 -18.63
C ASP A 133 -3.71 1.81 -19.68
N GLY A 134 -2.79 2.00 -20.62
CA GLY A 134 -2.40 1.00 -21.63
C GLY A 134 -1.38 -0.05 -21.17
N TYR A 135 -0.95 -0.04 -19.91
CA TYR A 135 0.02 -0.99 -19.38
C TYR A 135 -0.61 -2.38 -19.20
N SER A 136 0.19 -3.44 -19.44
CA SER A 136 -0.18 -4.81 -19.06
C SER A 136 -0.32 -4.95 -17.53
N GLY A 137 -0.94 -6.03 -17.06
CA GLY A 137 -1.09 -6.29 -15.62
C GLY A 137 0.24 -6.25 -14.87
N GLY A 138 1.27 -6.91 -15.38
CA GLY A 138 2.60 -6.89 -14.77
C GLY A 138 3.27 -5.51 -14.82
N MET A 139 3.07 -4.73 -15.88
CA MET A 139 3.56 -3.34 -15.96
C MET A 139 2.84 -2.45 -14.94
N LYS A 140 1.52 -2.60 -14.77
CA LYS A 140 0.74 -1.89 -13.75
C LYS A 140 1.23 -2.24 -12.35
N GLN A 141 1.51 -3.51 -12.06
CA GLN A 141 2.07 -3.90 -10.76
C GLN A 141 3.42 -3.24 -10.49
N ARG A 142 4.35 -3.26 -11.47
CA ARG A 142 5.64 -2.58 -11.35
C ARG A 142 5.49 -1.08 -11.14
N PHE A 143 4.57 -0.44 -11.85
CA PHE A 143 4.24 0.97 -11.63
C PHE A 143 3.71 1.24 -10.23
N GLY A 144 2.83 0.36 -9.71
CA GLY A 144 2.34 0.44 -8.33
C GLY A 144 3.47 0.30 -7.29
N ILE A 145 4.47 -0.56 -7.55
CA ILE A 145 5.66 -0.66 -6.71
C ILE A 145 6.46 0.64 -6.74
N ALA A 146 6.70 1.22 -7.93
CA ALA A 146 7.38 2.52 -8.05
C ALA A 146 6.64 3.62 -7.27
N GLN A 147 5.31 3.68 -7.38
CA GLN A 147 4.48 4.62 -6.63
C GLN A 147 4.59 4.42 -5.12
N LEU A 148 4.64 3.17 -4.65
CA LEU A 148 4.77 2.82 -3.25
C LEU A 148 6.11 3.29 -2.68
N LEU A 149 7.19 3.08 -3.43
CA LEU A 149 8.55 3.44 -3.03
C LEU A 149 8.83 4.96 -2.98
N LEU A 150 7.95 5.80 -3.52
CA LEU A 150 8.07 7.27 -3.43
C LEU A 150 8.19 7.78 -1.98
N ASN A 151 7.70 7.04 -0.99
CA ASN A 151 7.77 7.40 0.43
C ASN A 151 8.94 6.76 1.16
N ASN A 152 9.71 5.89 0.51
CA ASN A 152 10.71 5.07 1.19
C ASN A 152 10.14 4.43 2.48
N PRO A 153 9.06 3.62 2.34
CA PRO A 153 8.33 3.05 3.47
C PRO A 153 9.15 2.01 4.25
#